data_ddf04e61095394c079bd42a236648e00
#
_entry.id   ddf04e61095394c079bd42a236648e00
#
_cell.length_a   1.000
_cell.length_b   1.000
_cell.length_c   1.000
_cell.angle_alpha   90.00
_cell.angle_beta   90.00
_cell.angle_gamma   90.00
#
_symmetry.space_group_name_H-M   'P 1'
#
loop_
_entity.id
_entity.type
_entity.pdbx_description
1 polymer ?
#
loop_
_entity_poly.entity_id
_entity_poly.type
_entity_poly.pdbx_seq_one_letter_code
_entity_poly.pdbx_strand_id
1 'polypeptide(L)'
;CAAGNAIQDKYLIPATLFIGVMSSLAMDAGYVVLPPLAATLFMAAGRSPILGIVTSFAGVSAGFGANLLITSIDPLLAGFTQSAAQIITPDYQVAVTSNWWFMAASTIMLTFSGWAITQYWVAPRTERLAFNAQAAEPLLQLSGEQRSALRWAAVAFIVVLLAAVIATLWSEGPLHGMGKHFPRWVEATVPLL
;
A
#
# COMPACT_ATOMS: atom_id res chain seq x y z
N CYS A 1 -22.42 22.59 0.04
CA CYS A 1 -22.03 21.25 -0.45
C CYS A 1 -20.99 21.28 -1.59
N ALA A 2 -21.01 22.25 -2.52
CA ALA A 2 -20.08 22.27 -3.67
C ALA A 2 -18.58 22.43 -3.30
N ALA A 3 -18.26 23.20 -2.26
CA ALA A 3 -16.87 23.40 -1.82
C ALA A 3 -16.26 22.15 -1.17
N GLY A 4 -17.07 21.33 -0.51
CA GLY A 4 -16.60 20.07 0.09
C GLY A 4 -16.23 19.04 -0.98
N ASN A 5 -16.99 18.95 -2.05
CA ASN A 5 -16.71 18.04 -3.16
C ASN A 5 -15.44 18.46 -3.93
N ALA A 6 -15.23 19.76 -4.16
CA ALA A 6 -14.05 20.25 -4.88
C ALA A 6 -12.73 20.00 -4.12
N ILE A 7 -12.76 20.03 -2.78
CA ILE A 7 -11.57 19.69 -1.96
C ILE A 7 -11.30 18.17 -2.03
N GLN A 8 -12.37 17.38 -1.97
CA GLN A 8 -12.29 15.93 -2.05
C GLN A 8 -11.73 15.45 -3.40
N ASP A 9 -12.16 16.08 -4.50
CA ASP A 9 -11.68 15.78 -5.86
C ASP A 9 -10.20 16.09 -6.06
N LYS A 10 -9.69 17.15 -5.46
CA LYS A 10 -8.29 17.58 -5.61
C LYS A 10 -7.31 16.59 -5.02
N TYR A 11 -7.65 15.93 -3.93
CA TYR A 11 -6.78 14.99 -3.22
C TYR A 11 -6.98 13.53 -3.64
N LEU A 12 -7.99 13.24 -4.46
CA LEU A 12 -8.33 11.88 -4.84
C LEU A 12 -7.19 11.17 -5.59
N ILE A 13 -6.61 11.84 -6.59
CA ILE A 13 -5.48 11.29 -7.38
C ILE A 13 -4.24 11.08 -6.51
N PRO A 14 -3.72 12.11 -5.79
CA PRO A 14 -2.51 11.93 -5.00
C PRO A 14 -2.71 10.94 -3.84
N ALA A 15 -3.88 10.88 -3.23
CA ALA A 15 -4.19 9.90 -2.20
C ALA A 15 -4.20 8.47 -2.75
N THR A 16 -4.84 8.26 -3.91
CA THR A 16 -4.88 6.94 -4.56
C THR A 16 -3.48 6.48 -4.97
N LEU A 17 -2.66 7.37 -5.50
CA LEU A 17 -1.26 7.08 -5.84
C LEU A 17 -0.45 6.73 -4.59
N PHE A 18 -0.56 7.54 -3.54
CA PHE A 18 0.14 7.28 -2.28
C PHE A 18 -0.25 5.92 -1.68
N ILE A 19 -1.56 5.62 -1.63
CA ILE A 19 -2.04 4.31 -1.18
C ILE A 19 -1.52 3.20 -2.09
N GLY A 20 -1.49 3.43 -3.40
CA GLY A 20 -0.90 2.50 -4.37
C GLY A 20 0.56 2.19 -4.08
N VAL A 21 1.39 3.22 -3.88
CA VAL A 21 2.81 3.06 -3.52
C VAL A 21 2.95 2.32 -2.19
N MET A 22 2.16 2.70 -1.17
CA MET A 22 2.18 2.05 0.15
C MET A 22 1.63 0.62 0.14
N SER A 23 0.90 0.22 -0.90
CA SER A 23 0.34 -1.14 -1.02
C SER A 23 1.39 -2.23 -1.18
N SER A 24 2.63 -1.87 -1.48
CA SER A 24 3.77 -2.80 -1.49
C SER A 24 3.98 -3.52 -0.15
N LEU A 25 3.42 -3.01 0.96
CA LEU A 25 3.32 -3.74 2.23
C LEU A 25 2.52 -5.04 2.13
N ALA A 26 1.49 -5.05 1.29
CA ALA A 26 0.62 -6.22 1.06
C ALA A 26 1.03 -7.02 -0.19
N MET A 27 2.26 -6.79 -0.68
CA MET A 27 2.81 -7.44 -1.88
C MET A 27 1.85 -7.35 -3.08
N ASP A 28 1.59 -8.46 -3.76
CA ASP A 28 0.77 -8.50 -4.98
C ASP A 28 -0.73 -8.27 -4.74
N ALA A 29 -1.21 -8.31 -3.50
CA ALA A 29 -2.62 -8.03 -3.18
C ALA A 29 -3.06 -6.63 -3.62
N GLY A 30 -2.14 -5.65 -3.64
CA GLY A 30 -2.40 -4.31 -4.13
C GLY A 30 -2.88 -4.27 -5.58
N TYR A 31 -2.34 -5.11 -6.45
CA TYR A 31 -2.74 -5.18 -7.86
C TYR A 31 -4.16 -5.70 -8.08
N VAL A 32 -4.64 -6.56 -7.18
CA VAL A 32 -5.98 -7.17 -7.30
C VAL A 32 -7.05 -6.31 -6.63
N VAL A 33 -6.74 -5.73 -5.48
CA VAL A 33 -7.73 -5.06 -4.63
C VAL A 33 -7.87 -3.57 -4.97
N LEU A 34 -6.76 -2.86 -5.19
CA LEU A 34 -6.81 -1.41 -5.36
C LEU A 34 -7.48 -0.94 -6.66
N PRO A 35 -7.26 -1.52 -7.84
CA PRO A 35 -7.89 -1.01 -9.06
C PRO A 35 -9.42 -1.02 -9.04
N PRO A 36 -10.12 -2.11 -8.66
CA PRO A 36 -11.58 -2.07 -8.57
C PRO A 36 -12.07 -1.12 -7.46
N LEU A 37 -11.37 -1.03 -6.33
CA LEU A 37 -11.72 -0.11 -5.27
C LEU A 37 -11.54 1.35 -5.71
N ALA A 38 -10.47 1.68 -6.40
CA ALA A 38 -10.22 3.00 -6.95
C ALA A 38 -11.26 3.35 -8.03
N ALA A 39 -11.64 2.39 -8.89
CA ALA A 39 -12.70 2.60 -9.87
C ALA A 39 -14.01 3.05 -9.21
N THR A 40 -14.46 2.33 -8.17
CA THR A 40 -15.68 2.68 -7.44
C THR A 40 -15.56 4.03 -6.72
N LEU A 41 -14.40 4.33 -6.14
CA LEU A 41 -14.14 5.59 -5.46
C LEU A 41 -14.18 6.79 -6.41
N PHE A 42 -13.57 6.65 -7.61
CA PHE A 42 -13.60 7.70 -8.63
C PHE A 42 -15.00 7.87 -9.20
N MET A 43 -15.77 6.79 -9.41
CA MET A 43 -17.17 6.84 -9.78
C MET A 43 -17.99 7.60 -8.74
N ALA A 44 -17.81 7.33 -7.45
CA ALA A 44 -18.50 8.02 -6.37
C ALA A 44 -18.17 9.51 -6.33
N ALA A 45 -16.98 9.91 -6.76
CA ALA A 45 -16.56 11.29 -6.92
C ALA A 45 -17.02 11.94 -8.24
N GLY A 46 -17.79 11.23 -9.08
CA GLY A 46 -18.24 11.72 -10.39
C GLY A 46 -17.16 11.78 -11.47
N ARG A 47 -16.04 11.07 -11.25
CA ARG A 47 -14.92 10.99 -12.18
C ARG A 47 -14.89 9.65 -12.92
N SER A 48 -14.14 9.58 -14.01
CA SER A 48 -14.01 8.35 -14.79
C SER A 48 -13.45 7.19 -13.95
N PRO A 49 -14.09 6.00 -13.91
CA PRO A 49 -13.56 4.83 -13.22
C PRO A 49 -12.25 4.32 -13.85
N ILE A 50 -12.06 4.56 -15.15
CA ILE A 50 -10.82 4.23 -15.87
C ILE A 50 -9.66 5.03 -15.27
N LEU A 51 -9.88 6.30 -14.93
CA LEU A 51 -8.87 7.12 -14.27
C LEU A 51 -8.48 6.52 -12.91
N GLY A 52 -9.47 6.02 -12.15
CA GLY A 52 -9.22 5.35 -10.87
C GLY A 52 -8.35 4.08 -11.03
N ILE A 53 -8.71 3.23 -12.00
CA ILE A 53 -7.96 2.00 -12.30
C ILE A 53 -6.52 2.34 -12.69
N VAL A 54 -6.34 3.25 -13.65
CA VAL A 54 -5.01 3.63 -14.15
C VAL A 54 -4.17 4.26 -13.04
N THR A 55 -4.75 5.13 -12.22
CA THR A 55 -4.07 5.81 -11.12
C THR A 55 -3.59 4.82 -10.06
N SER A 56 -4.46 3.91 -9.63
CA SER A 56 -4.12 2.91 -8.62
C SER A 56 -3.08 1.92 -9.14
N PHE A 57 -3.25 1.42 -10.36
CA PHE A 57 -2.31 0.52 -10.99
C PHE A 57 -0.93 1.16 -11.18
N ALA A 58 -0.89 2.43 -11.60
CA ALA A 58 0.36 3.19 -11.70
C ALA A 58 1.04 3.36 -10.34
N GLY A 59 0.27 3.63 -9.27
CA GLY A 59 0.81 3.73 -7.92
C GLY A 59 1.42 2.42 -7.42
N VAL A 60 0.71 1.30 -7.59
CA VAL A 60 1.21 -0.02 -7.19
C VAL A 60 2.47 -0.40 -8.00
N SER A 61 2.45 -0.20 -9.32
CA SER A 61 3.56 -0.58 -10.19
C SER A 61 4.81 0.28 -9.98
N ALA A 62 4.64 1.60 -9.89
CA ALA A 62 5.76 2.52 -9.67
C ALA A 62 6.30 2.43 -8.23
N GLY A 63 5.43 2.10 -7.28
CA GLY A 63 5.77 2.00 -5.86
C GLY A 63 6.41 0.68 -5.44
N PHE A 64 6.65 -0.23 -6.37
CA PHE A 64 7.24 -1.53 -6.03
C PHE A 64 8.59 -1.36 -5.33
N GLY A 65 8.64 -1.70 -4.04
CA GLY A 65 9.82 -1.50 -3.19
C GLY A 65 9.97 -0.11 -2.57
N ALA A 66 9.15 0.89 -2.94
CA ALA A 66 9.12 2.18 -2.25
C ALA A 66 8.10 2.12 -1.10
N ASN A 67 8.52 2.45 0.12
CA ASN A 67 7.64 2.43 1.28
C ASN A 67 8.14 3.38 2.38
N LEU A 68 7.24 3.83 3.26
CA LEU A 68 7.60 4.56 4.47
C LEU A 68 7.85 3.63 5.66
N LEU A 69 7.38 2.40 5.56
CA LEU A 69 7.56 1.38 6.59
C LEU A 69 8.54 0.32 6.09
N ILE A 70 9.20 -0.33 7.02
CA ILE A 70 10.05 -1.49 6.71
C ILE A 70 9.13 -2.63 6.29
N THR A 71 9.44 -3.22 5.14
CA THR A 71 8.71 -4.35 4.56
C THR A 71 9.49 -5.64 4.76
N SER A 72 8.88 -6.77 4.43
CA SER A 72 9.53 -8.08 4.47
C SER A 72 10.71 -8.21 3.49
N ILE A 73 10.74 -7.38 2.43
CA ILE A 73 11.85 -7.36 1.46
C ILE A 73 13.11 -6.74 2.08
N ASP A 74 12.98 -5.82 3.02
CA ASP A 74 14.13 -5.11 3.59
C ASP A 74 15.10 -6.04 4.36
N PRO A 75 14.63 -6.95 5.25
CA PRO A 75 15.51 -7.92 5.89
C PRO A 75 16.14 -8.87 4.88
N LEU A 76 15.41 -9.26 3.84
CA LEU A 76 15.92 -10.14 2.78
C LEU A 76 17.09 -9.48 2.04
N LEU A 77 16.93 -8.25 1.59
CA LEU A 77 17.98 -7.49 0.91
C LEU A 77 19.15 -7.17 1.83
N ALA A 78 18.88 -6.85 3.09
CA ALA A 78 19.93 -6.66 4.09
C ALA A 78 20.76 -7.92 4.29
N GLY A 79 20.13 -9.11 4.31
CA GLY A 79 20.79 -10.40 4.40
C GLY A 79 21.73 -10.68 3.21
N PHE A 80 21.28 -10.42 1.99
CA PHE A 80 22.13 -10.55 0.79
C PHE A 80 23.31 -9.57 0.83
N THR A 81 23.04 -8.31 1.17
CA THR A 81 24.09 -7.30 1.29
C THR A 81 25.09 -7.67 2.39
N GLN A 82 24.61 -8.18 3.51
CA GLN A 82 25.46 -8.64 4.61
C GLN A 82 26.41 -9.76 4.17
N SER A 83 25.86 -10.78 3.48
CA SER A 83 26.66 -11.90 2.97
C SER A 83 27.76 -11.43 2.01
N ALA A 84 27.45 -10.49 1.14
CA ALA A 84 28.42 -9.90 0.22
C ALA A 84 29.47 -9.04 0.96
N ALA A 85 29.07 -8.24 1.92
CA ALA A 85 29.97 -7.36 2.68
C ALA A 85 30.96 -8.17 3.55
N GLN A 86 30.52 -9.28 4.11
CA GLN A 86 31.35 -10.16 4.94
C GLN A 86 32.42 -10.92 4.16
N ILE A 87 32.37 -10.98 2.84
CA ILE A 87 33.46 -11.49 2.01
C ILE A 87 34.70 -10.59 2.16
N ILE A 88 34.49 -9.27 2.30
CA ILE A 88 35.56 -8.28 2.41
C ILE A 88 35.89 -7.99 3.87
N THR A 89 34.86 -7.82 4.71
CA THR A 89 34.99 -7.47 6.12
C THR A 89 34.12 -8.41 6.95
N PRO A 90 34.70 -9.48 7.53
CA PRO A 90 33.93 -10.56 8.21
C PRO A 90 33.01 -10.10 9.34
N ASP A 91 33.36 -9.02 10.05
CA ASP A 91 32.60 -8.49 11.18
C ASP A 91 31.59 -7.40 10.79
N TYR A 92 31.44 -7.10 9.48
CA TYR A 92 30.53 -6.06 9.04
C TYR A 92 29.06 -6.44 9.28
N GLN A 93 28.28 -5.51 9.86
CA GLN A 93 26.87 -5.69 10.15
C GLN A 93 26.05 -4.70 9.31
N VAL A 94 25.11 -5.21 8.51
CA VAL A 94 24.19 -4.41 7.70
C VAL A 94 22.90 -4.21 8.47
N ALA A 95 22.52 -2.96 8.72
CA ALA A 95 21.24 -2.68 9.35
C ALA A 95 20.09 -2.90 8.37
N VAL A 96 18.96 -3.47 8.81
CA VAL A 96 17.73 -3.63 8.01
C VAL A 96 17.22 -2.29 7.49
N THR A 97 17.48 -1.23 8.24
CA THR A 97 17.07 0.14 7.92
C THR A 97 18.03 0.89 6.98
N SER A 98 19.09 0.24 6.50
CA SER A 98 20.14 0.92 5.69
C SER A 98 19.60 1.62 4.44
N ASN A 99 18.54 1.07 3.83
CA ASN A 99 17.91 1.62 2.63
C ASN A 99 16.66 2.49 2.92
N TRP A 100 16.27 2.64 4.18
CA TRP A 100 15.00 3.27 4.54
C TRP A 100 14.86 4.72 4.04
N TRP A 101 15.93 5.51 4.14
CA TRP A 101 15.92 6.90 3.67
C TRP A 101 15.66 7.00 2.16
N PHE A 102 16.26 6.11 1.39
CA PHE A 102 16.05 6.06 -0.05
C PHE A 102 14.61 5.67 -0.38
N MET A 103 14.05 4.68 0.31
CA MET A 103 12.67 4.25 0.12
C MET A 103 11.67 5.36 0.48
N ALA A 104 11.89 6.06 1.59
CA ALA A 104 11.05 7.17 2.01
C ALA A 104 11.08 8.32 0.99
N ALA A 105 12.28 8.72 0.54
CA ALA A 105 12.44 9.73 -0.50
C ALA A 105 11.78 9.31 -1.82
N SER A 106 11.95 8.05 -2.22
CA SER A 106 11.33 7.47 -3.42
C SER A 106 9.81 7.49 -3.33
N THR A 107 9.24 7.15 -2.18
CA THR A 107 7.79 7.20 -1.94
C THR A 107 7.22 8.59 -2.19
N ILE A 108 7.87 9.62 -1.65
CA ILE A 108 7.46 11.02 -1.84
C ILE A 108 7.60 11.42 -3.32
N MET A 109 8.75 11.13 -3.93
CA MET A 109 9.04 11.48 -5.31
C MET A 109 8.08 10.79 -6.28
N LEU A 110 7.81 9.49 -6.12
CA LEU A 110 6.90 8.73 -6.97
C LEU A 110 5.44 9.18 -6.80
N THR A 111 5.01 9.47 -5.59
CA THR A 111 3.67 10.01 -5.35
C THR A 111 3.49 11.36 -6.02
N PHE A 112 4.46 12.26 -5.89
CA PHE A 112 4.38 13.60 -6.46
C PHE A 112 4.47 13.59 -8.00
N SER A 113 5.42 12.87 -8.56
CA SER A 113 5.59 12.75 -10.03
C SER A 113 4.40 12.02 -10.65
N GLY A 114 3.95 10.93 -10.03
CA GLY A 114 2.75 10.20 -10.45
C GLY A 114 1.50 11.07 -10.41
N TRP A 115 1.32 11.88 -9.35
CA TRP A 115 0.23 12.86 -9.28
C TRP A 115 0.31 13.87 -10.43
N ALA A 116 1.47 14.47 -10.65
CA ALA A 116 1.64 15.47 -11.71
C ALA A 116 1.33 14.88 -13.09
N ILE A 117 1.88 13.71 -13.41
CA ILE A 117 1.63 13.03 -14.69
C ILE A 117 0.14 12.66 -14.82
N THR A 118 -0.44 12.08 -13.78
CA THR A 118 -1.84 11.67 -13.80
C THR A 118 -2.77 12.86 -13.93
N GLN A 119 -2.53 13.92 -13.18
CA GLN A 119 -3.39 15.12 -13.18
C GLN A 119 -3.33 15.87 -14.51
N TYR A 120 -2.13 16.05 -15.09
CA TYR A 120 -1.97 16.91 -16.25
C TYR A 120 -2.04 16.18 -17.59
N TRP A 121 -1.70 14.88 -17.64
CA TRP A 121 -1.64 14.13 -18.87
C TRP A 121 -2.66 13.01 -18.98
N VAL A 122 -2.91 12.27 -17.92
CA VAL A 122 -3.81 11.11 -17.95
C VAL A 122 -5.26 11.53 -17.74
N ALA A 123 -5.55 12.33 -16.72
CA ALA A 123 -6.91 12.74 -16.40
C ALA A 123 -7.63 13.43 -17.57
N PRO A 124 -7.03 14.41 -18.31
CA PRO A 124 -7.71 15.05 -19.43
C PRO A 124 -8.04 14.09 -20.58
N ARG A 125 -7.33 12.97 -20.69
CA ARG A 125 -7.57 11.95 -21.73
C ARG A 125 -8.65 10.96 -21.33
N THR A 126 -8.61 10.49 -20.09
CA THR A 126 -9.55 9.48 -19.58
C THR A 126 -10.93 10.07 -19.28
N GLU A 127 -11.00 11.31 -18.87
CA GLU A 127 -12.29 12.01 -18.60
C GLU A 127 -13.05 12.36 -19.88
N ARG A 128 -12.38 12.38 -21.05
CA ARG A 128 -13.05 12.51 -22.36
C ARG A 128 -13.79 11.26 -22.78
N LEU A 129 -13.47 10.13 -22.19
CA LEU A 129 -14.18 8.87 -22.43
C LEU A 129 -15.54 8.96 -21.75
N ALA A 130 -16.61 8.84 -22.52
CA ALA A 130 -17.98 8.98 -22.02
C ALA A 130 -18.21 7.98 -20.87
N PHE A 131 -18.51 8.51 -19.69
CA PHE A 131 -18.86 7.75 -18.51
C PHE A 131 -20.27 8.13 -18.04
N ASN A 132 -21.16 7.15 -17.95
CA ASN A 132 -22.51 7.35 -17.45
C ASN A 132 -22.54 7.13 -15.93
N ALA A 133 -22.44 8.22 -15.16
CA ALA A 133 -22.47 8.19 -13.71
C ALA A 133 -23.78 7.59 -13.15
N GLN A 134 -24.91 7.79 -13.85
CA GLN A 134 -26.23 7.28 -13.40
C GLN A 134 -26.30 5.75 -13.45
N ALA A 135 -25.60 5.10 -14.37
CA ALA A 135 -25.51 3.64 -14.42
C ALA A 135 -24.70 3.04 -13.27
N ALA A 136 -23.93 3.86 -12.57
CA ALA A 136 -23.05 3.44 -11.49
C ALA A 136 -23.67 3.59 -10.09
N GLU A 137 -24.72 4.37 -9.92
CA GLU A 137 -25.37 4.58 -8.62
C GLU A 137 -25.76 3.28 -7.89
N PRO A 138 -26.33 2.26 -8.56
CA PRO A 138 -26.64 0.98 -7.89
C PRO A 138 -25.41 0.24 -7.38
N LEU A 139 -24.25 0.41 -8.04
CA LEU A 139 -23.00 -0.26 -7.66
C LEU A 139 -22.32 0.37 -6.44
N LEU A 140 -22.69 1.60 -6.10
CA LEU A 140 -22.14 2.35 -4.96
C LEU A 140 -22.92 2.11 -3.66
N GLN A 141 -24.11 1.51 -3.74
CA GLN A 141 -24.92 1.20 -2.57
C GLN A 141 -24.54 -0.17 -2.01
N LEU A 142 -23.92 -0.17 -0.84
CA LEU A 142 -23.65 -1.41 -0.11
C LEU A 142 -24.96 -2.04 0.34
N SER A 143 -25.21 -3.28 -0.08
CA SER A 143 -26.31 -4.08 0.45
C SER A 143 -26.11 -4.34 1.95
N GLY A 144 -27.20 -4.67 2.66
CA GLY A 144 -27.11 -5.01 4.09
C GLY A 144 -26.15 -6.17 4.36
N GLU A 145 -26.12 -7.16 3.47
CA GLU A 145 -25.20 -8.32 3.54
C GLU A 145 -23.73 -7.91 3.34
N GLN A 146 -23.45 -7.05 2.36
CA GLN A 146 -22.10 -6.54 2.11
C GLN A 146 -21.59 -5.69 3.28
N ARG A 147 -22.47 -4.90 3.90
CA ARG A 147 -22.12 -4.13 5.10
C ARG A 147 -21.82 -5.04 6.29
N SER A 148 -22.59 -6.13 6.45
CA SER A 148 -22.32 -7.14 7.47
C SER A 148 -21.00 -7.86 7.20
N ALA A 149 -20.74 -8.30 5.97
CA ALA A 149 -19.49 -8.93 5.58
C ALA A 149 -18.26 -8.00 5.84
N LEU A 150 -18.39 -6.72 5.54
CA LEU A 150 -17.33 -5.74 5.81
C LEU A 150 -17.05 -5.58 7.31
N ARG A 151 -18.09 -5.59 8.15
CA ARG A 151 -17.93 -5.57 9.62
C ARG A 151 -17.19 -6.81 10.12
N TRP A 152 -17.57 -8.00 9.64
CA TRP A 152 -16.90 -9.24 10.03
C TRP A 152 -15.44 -9.29 9.54
N ALA A 153 -15.18 -8.80 8.34
CA ALA A 153 -13.82 -8.65 7.82
C ALA A 153 -12.97 -7.70 8.70
N ALA A 154 -13.55 -6.56 9.10
CA ALA A 154 -12.88 -5.63 10.01
C ALA A 154 -12.62 -6.24 11.39
N VAL A 155 -13.58 -6.98 11.94
CA VAL A 155 -13.40 -7.69 13.22
C VAL A 155 -12.29 -8.74 13.10
N ALA A 156 -12.31 -9.56 12.04
CA ALA A 156 -11.27 -10.56 11.80
C ALA A 156 -9.87 -9.91 11.69
N PHE A 157 -9.76 -8.80 10.95
CA PHE A 157 -8.51 -8.06 10.83
C PHE A 157 -8.01 -7.53 12.18
N ILE A 158 -8.91 -6.95 12.99
CA ILE A 158 -8.55 -6.44 14.34
C ILE A 158 -8.10 -7.59 15.25
N VAL A 159 -8.78 -8.75 15.20
CA VAL A 159 -8.42 -9.93 15.99
C VAL A 159 -7.02 -10.43 15.62
N VAL A 160 -6.72 -10.54 14.32
CA VAL A 160 -5.39 -10.95 13.84
C VAL A 160 -4.32 -9.94 14.26
N LEU A 161 -4.61 -8.64 14.12
CA LEU A 161 -3.70 -7.58 14.54
C LEU A 161 -3.42 -7.63 16.05
N LEU A 162 -4.46 -7.78 16.87
CA LEU A 162 -4.32 -7.90 18.32
C LEU A 162 -3.53 -9.17 18.71
N ALA A 163 -3.80 -10.29 18.05
CA ALA A 163 -3.05 -11.53 18.29
C ALA A 163 -1.57 -11.35 17.95
N ALA A 164 -1.24 -10.68 16.83
CA ALA A 164 0.13 -10.37 16.46
C ALA A 164 0.80 -9.44 17.47
N VAL A 165 0.12 -8.38 17.92
CA VAL A 165 0.63 -7.47 18.94
C VAL A 165 0.85 -8.19 20.27
N ILE A 166 -0.09 -9.02 20.70
CA ILE A 166 0.07 -9.82 21.93
C ILE A 166 1.26 -10.76 21.82
N ALA A 167 1.40 -11.46 20.68
CA ALA A 167 2.50 -12.39 20.45
C ALA A 167 3.88 -11.71 20.43
N THR A 168 3.94 -10.41 20.08
CA THR A 168 5.20 -9.64 20.10
C THR A 168 5.50 -9.03 21.49
N LEU A 169 4.47 -8.59 22.20
CA LEU A 169 4.63 -7.90 23.49
C LEU A 169 4.72 -8.86 24.69
N TRP A 170 4.14 -10.04 24.58
CA TRP A 170 4.19 -11.03 25.66
C TRP A 170 5.60 -11.60 25.81
N SER A 171 6.20 -11.49 26.99
CA SER A 171 7.58 -11.86 27.28
C SER A 171 7.93 -13.33 26.96
N GLU A 172 6.95 -14.23 27.00
CA GLU A 172 7.08 -15.65 26.61
C GLU A 172 6.48 -15.94 25.23
N GLY A 173 6.06 -14.90 24.50
CA GLY A 173 5.42 -15.03 23.20
C GLY A 173 6.37 -15.52 22.12
N PRO A 174 5.87 -16.25 21.12
CA PRO A 174 6.70 -16.83 20.05
C PRO A 174 7.39 -15.77 19.19
N LEU A 175 6.86 -14.56 19.11
CA LEU A 175 7.39 -13.44 18.34
C LEU A 175 8.19 -12.44 19.19
N HIS A 176 8.29 -12.67 20.51
CA HIS A 176 9.02 -11.80 21.41
C HIS A 176 10.53 -12.07 21.37
N GLY A 177 11.31 -10.99 21.53
CA GLY A 177 12.77 -11.06 21.66
C GLY A 177 13.52 -11.08 20.32
N MET A 178 14.82 -11.35 20.41
CA MET A 178 15.71 -11.40 19.26
C MET A 178 15.80 -12.83 18.71
N GLY A 179 15.70 -12.95 17.39
CA GLY A 179 16.04 -14.14 16.66
C GLY A 179 17.57 -14.23 16.42
N LYS A 180 18.00 -15.03 15.46
CA LYS A 180 19.44 -15.21 15.17
C LYS A 180 20.10 -13.94 14.64
N HIS A 181 19.38 -13.18 13.80
CA HIS A 181 19.89 -11.99 13.13
C HIS A 181 18.98 -10.78 13.33
N PHE A 182 17.67 -10.99 13.51
CA PHE A 182 16.65 -9.94 13.60
C PHE A 182 15.67 -10.22 14.76
N PRO A 183 14.84 -9.25 15.15
CA PRO A 183 13.71 -9.53 16.04
C PRO A 183 12.85 -10.68 15.49
N ARG A 184 12.39 -11.58 16.36
CA ARG A 184 11.64 -12.79 15.95
C ARG A 184 10.43 -12.51 15.10
N TRP A 185 9.72 -11.39 15.37
CA TRP A 185 8.58 -11.00 14.55
C TRP A 185 8.96 -10.67 13.09
N VAL A 186 10.19 -10.15 12.87
CA VAL A 186 10.73 -9.91 11.52
C VAL A 186 11.11 -11.23 10.86
N GLU A 187 11.79 -12.10 11.57
CA GLU A 187 12.19 -13.43 11.03
C GLU A 187 10.96 -14.28 10.69
N ALA A 188 9.87 -14.16 11.44
CA ALA A 188 8.62 -14.89 11.17
C ALA A 188 7.87 -14.39 9.91
N THR A 189 8.12 -13.17 9.45
CA THR A 189 7.50 -12.65 8.22
C THR A 189 8.25 -13.07 6.95
N VAL A 190 9.55 -13.40 7.05
CA VAL A 190 10.38 -13.76 5.90
C VAL A 190 9.96 -15.10 5.22
N PRO A 191 9.57 -16.19 5.95
CA PRO A 191 9.14 -17.43 5.31
C PRO A 191 7.76 -17.37 4.62
N LEU A 192 7.01 -16.29 4.79
CA LEU A 192 5.70 -16.09 4.17
C LEU A 192 5.81 -15.44 2.78
N LEU A 193 7.01 -15.24 2.32
CA LEU A 193 7.40 -14.67 1.03
C LEU A 193 7.88 -15.77 0.09
#